data_a05a1cdf67fed93021d11720bd188dfe
#
_entry.id   a05a1cdf67fed93021d11720bd188dfe
#
_cell.length_a   1.000
_cell.length_b   1.000
_cell.length_c   1.000
_cell.angle_alpha   90.00
_cell.angle_beta   90.00
_cell.angle_gamma   90.00
#
_symmetry.space_group_name_H-M   'P 1'
#
loop_
_entity.id
_entity.type
_entity.pdbx_description
1 polymer ?
#
loop_
_entity_poly.entity_id
_entity_poly.type
_entity_poly.pdbx_seq_one_letter_code
_entity_poly.pdbx_strand_id
1 'polypeptide(L)'
;MLKRIIVILVVLACAAGGIWWLHDGKRQPSDLLTLYGNVDIRQVDVGFRVGGRVTELFKEEGDAVKTGERLARLDAKPYEEVFDQAAAQLSMQEIELRKMVAGYRTEDIEQARATLSGAQAVYANAASNLRRVERLRQQNAVSQQSLDEARASYGDALSRRNAAREQLQLMESGYRSEDVERQKAAVEAARAELARATTNLQDTELFAPQDGVVLTRVHEIGAVVQGGQTVYTVTLNNPVWIRAYVTQPNLGNIRPGQEVLLSIDATPDKTYRGRIGFISPTAEFTPKTVETKEVRNDLVFRFRVIADDPDNVMRQGMPVTVTLRKDGGKP
;
A
#
# COMPACT_ATOMS: atom_id res chain seq x y z
N MET A 1 -48.08 38.39 77.07
CA MET A 1 -46.89 38.73 76.25
C MET A 1 -46.13 37.46 75.82
N LEU A 2 -45.96 36.46 76.63
CA LEU A 2 -45.17 35.23 76.35
C LEU A 2 -45.68 34.46 75.10
N LYS A 3 -46.97 34.28 74.88
CA LYS A 3 -47.52 33.57 73.72
C LYS A 3 -47.26 34.26 72.37
N ARG A 4 -47.13 35.58 72.30
CA ARG A 4 -46.79 36.32 71.07
C ARG A 4 -45.32 36.18 70.72
N ILE A 5 -44.39 36.07 71.70
CA ILE A 5 -42.96 35.89 71.47
C ILE A 5 -42.69 34.48 70.93
N ILE A 6 -43.39 33.43 71.43
CA ILE A 6 -43.28 32.06 70.92
C ILE A 6 -43.70 31.95 69.43
N VAL A 7 -44.80 32.62 69.06
CA VAL A 7 -45.26 32.58 67.65
C VAL A 7 -44.30 33.24 66.72
N ILE A 8 -43.66 34.35 67.11
CA ILE A 8 -42.65 35.05 66.34
C ILE A 8 -41.38 34.16 66.15
N LEU A 9 -40.93 33.47 67.18
CA LEU A 9 -39.80 32.55 67.10
C LEU A 9 -40.07 31.35 66.19
N VAL A 10 -41.29 30.81 66.21
CA VAL A 10 -41.66 29.69 65.28
C VAL A 10 -41.69 30.16 63.83
N VAL A 11 -42.25 31.34 63.58
CA VAL A 11 -42.24 31.92 62.20
C VAL A 11 -40.85 32.21 61.70
N LEU A 12 -39.96 32.74 62.56
CA LEU A 12 -38.54 32.98 62.19
C LEU A 12 -37.80 31.65 61.98
N ALA A 13 -38.05 30.59 62.74
CA ALA A 13 -37.47 29.29 62.57
C ALA A 13 -37.95 28.62 61.23
N CYS A 14 -39.24 28.75 60.94
CA CYS A 14 -39.79 28.26 59.65
C CYS A 14 -39.25 29.05 58.44
N ALA A 15 -39.08 30.39 58.56
CA ALA A 15 -38.49 31.20 57.54
C ALA A 15 -36.99 30.89 57.34
N ALA A 16 -36.24 30.72 58.40
CA ALA A 16 -34.83 30.32 58.36
C ALA A 16 -34.67 28.89 57.79
N GLY A 17 -35.52 27.94 58.12
CA GLY A 17 -35.57 26.58 57.55
C GLY A 17 -35.95 26.60 56.07
N GLY A 18 -36.90 27.42 55.67
CA GLY A 18 -37.27 27.61 54.26
C GLY A 18 -36.12 28.23 53.42
N ILE A 19 -35.47 29.27 53.96
CA ILE A 19 -34.30 29.88 53.29
C ILE A 19 -33.11 28.90 53.19
N TRP A 20 -32.91 28.12 54.24
CA TRP A 20 -31.83 27.07 54.23
C TRP A 20 -32.16 25.98 53.20
N TRP A 21 -33.42 25.51 53.13
CA TRP A 21 -33.84 24.53 52.13
C TRP A 21 -33.78 25.06 50.69
N LEU A 22 -34.12 26.30 50.44
CA LEU A 22 -33.97 26.97 49.14
C LEU A 22 -32.49 27.22 48.75
N HIS A 23 -31.60 27.33 49.71
CA HIS A 23 -30.16 27.52 49.45
C HIS A 23 -29.43 26.21 49.27
N ASP A 24 -29.81 25.15 49.98
CA ASP A 24 -29.21 23.82 49.89
C ASP A 24 -29.64 23.04 48.63
N GLY A 25 -30.86 23.38 48.08
CA GLY A 25 -31.39 22.77 46.84
C GLY A 25 -30.63 23.18 45.54
N LYS A 26 -29.61 24.03 45.61
CA LYS A 26 -28.83 24.50 44.45
C LYS A 26 -27.37 24.01 44.42
N ARG A 27 -27.00 23.09 45.30
CA ARG A 27 -25.68 22.45 45.16
C ARG A 27 -25.76 21.37 44.12
N GLN A 28 -25.55 21.73 42.84
CA GLN A 28 -25.11 20.78 41.82
C GLN A 28 -23.82 20.13 42.29
N PRO A 29 -23.61 18.83 42.08
CA PRO A 29 -22.37 18.18 42.46
C PRO A 29 -21.21 18.89 41.79
N SER A 30 -20.40 19.58 42.61
CA SER A 30 -19.26 20.43 42.16
C SER A 30 -18.11 19.66 41.50
N ASP A 31 -18.24 18.34 41.41
CA ASP A 31 -17.19 17.41 40.95
C ASP A 31 -17.25 17.05 39.46
N LEU A 32 -18.32 17.44 38.75
CA LEU A 32 -18.45 17.20 37.33
C LEU A 32 -18.07 18.47 36.53
N LEU A 33 -17.21 18.28 35.57
CA LEU A 33 -16.85 19.28 34.56
C LEU A 33 -17.64 18.95 33.28
N THR A 34 -18.45 19.90 32.84
CA THR A 34 -19.21 19.79 31.59
C THR A 34 -18.54 20.67 30.53
N LEU A 35 -18.20 20.08 29.41
CA LEU A 35 -17.57 20.72 28.27
C LEU A 35 -18.42 20.46 27.01
N TYR A 36 -18.31 21.34 26.04
CA TYR A 36 -19.10 21.29 24.82
C TYR A 36 -18.19 21.07 23.61
N GLY A 37 -18.71 20.34 22.66
CA GLY A 37 -18.01 20.05 21.43
C GLY A 37 -18.95 19.62 20.31
N ASN A 38 -18.35 19.21 19.21
CA ASN A 38 -19.09 18.74 18.04
C ASN A 38 -18.49 17.42 17.55
N VAL A 39 -19.32 16.60 16.97
CA VAL A 39 -18.90 15.38 16.27
C VAL A 39 -18.04 15.77 15.05
N ASP A 40 -16.89 15.13 14.91
CA ASP A 40 -15.92 15.36 13.85
C ASP A 40 -15.60 14.02 13.18
N ILE A 41 -16.36 13.65 12.15
CA ILE A 41 -16.21 12.38 11.47
C ILE A 41 -15.06 12.47 10.47
N ARG A 42 -14.20 11.46 10.48
CA ARG A 42 -13.10 11.35 9.51
C ARG A 42 -13.67 11.04 8.12
N GLN A 43 -13.07 11.64 7.12
CA GLN A 43 -13.40 11.39 5.72
C GLN A 43 -12.15 10.92 4.99
N VAL A 44 -12.37 10.04 4.01
CA VAL A 44 -11.34 9.56 3.10
C VAL A 44 -11.83 9.77 1.68
N ASP A 45 -11.03 10.48 0.90
CA ASP A 45 -11.25 10.62 -0.53
C ASP A 45 -10.65 9.41 -1.22
N VAL A 46 -11.50 8.69 -1.95
CA VAL A 46 -11.17 7.43 -2.61
C VAL A 46 -11.20 7.65 -4.12
N GLY A 47 -10.11 7.33 -4.80
CA GLY A 47 -9.96 7.48 -6.23
C GLY A 47 -9.07 6.41 -6.84
N PHE A 48 -9.16 6.23 -8.16
CA PHE A 48 -8.33 5.29 -8.88
C PHE A 48 -6.87 5.74 -8.89
N ARG A 49 -5.94 4.80 -8.86
CA ARG A 49 -4.50 5.08 -8.98
C ARG A 49 -4.06 5.29 -10.43
N VAL A 50 -4.89 4.84 -11.37
CA VAL A 50 -4.70 4.98 -12.83
C VAL A 50 -5.85 5.79 -13.44
N GLY A 51 -5.64 6.37 -14.62
CA GLY A 51 -6.67 7.15 -15.30
C GLY A 51 -7.50 6.29 -16.25
N GLY A 52 -8.74 6.70 -16.54
CA GLY A 52 -9.60 5.99 -17.48
C GLY A 52 -11.03 6.47 -17.44
N ARG A 53 -11.87 5.85 -18.28
CA ARG A 53 -13.30 6.11 -18.28
C ARG A 53 -13.99 5.23 -17.24
N VAL A 54 -14.82 5.82 -16.38
CA VAL A 54 -15.68 5.10 -15.42
C VAL A 54 -16.76 4.33 -16.17
N THR A 55 -16.77 3.01 -16.03
CA THR A 55 -17.78 2.14 -16.66
C THR A 55 -18.87 1.73 -15.71
N GLU A 56 -18.54 1.56 -14.44
CA GLU A 56 -19.47 1.09 -13.41
C GLU A 56 -19.25 1.82 -12.09
N LEU A 57 -20.35 2.13 -11.42
CA LEU A 57 -20.38 2.65 -10.05
C LEU A 57 -21.34 1.75 -9.26
N PHE A 58 -20.84 1.11 -8.20
CA PHE A 58 -21.59 0.09 -7.46
C PHE A 58 -22.27 0.63 -6.21
N LYS A 59 -22.02 1.89 -5.84
CA LYS A 59 -22.50 2.52 -4.62
C LYS A 59 -23.09 3.89 -4.90
N GLU A 60 -24.16 4.19 -4.16
CA GLU A 60 -24.79 5.51 -4.15
C GLU A 60 -24.47 6.25 -2.85
N GLU A 61 -24.76 7.55 -2.82
CA GLU A 61 -24.64 8.37 -1.62
C GLU A 61 -25.57 7.83 -0.50
N GLY A 62 -25.00 7.64 0.69
CA GLY A 62 -25.69 7.05 1.84
C GLY A 62 -25.48 5.54 2.00
N ASP A 63 -24.93 4.85 1.01
CA ASP A 63 -24.67 3.41 1.10
C ASP A 63 -23.56 3.11 2.10
N ALA A 64 -23.77 2.06 2.90
CA ALA A 64 -22.73 1.50 3.74
C ALA A 64 -21.76 0.68 2.90
N VAL A 65 -20.46 0.80 3.21
CA VAL A 65 -19.37 0.07 2.55
C VAL A 65 -18.50 -0.62 3.57
N LYS A 66 -18.00 -1.80 3.20
CA LYS A 66 -17.05 -2.59 3.99
C LYS A 66 -15.65 -2.52 3.38
N THR A 67 -14.66 -2.68 4.22
CA THR A 67 -13.24 -2.79 3.79
C THR A 67 -13.09 -3.83 2.69
N GLY A 68 -12.46 -3.45 1.57
CA GLY A 68 -12.26 -4.32 0.42
C GLY A 68 -13.49 -4.51 -0.48
N GLU A 69 -14.61 -3.83 -0.20
CA GLU A 69 -15.78 -3.86 -1.05
C GLU A 69 -15.57 -2.99 -2.31
N ARG A 70 -15.98 -3.49 -3.46
CA ARG A 70 -15.82 -2.79 -4.75
C ARG A 70 -16.76 -1.59 -4.83
N LEU A 71 -16.20 -0.43 -5.15
CA LEU A 71 -16.92 0.84 -5.28
C LEU A 71 -17.17 1.23 -6.72
N ALA A 72 -16.18 1.05 -7.60
CA ALA A 72 -16.25 1.46 -8.99
C ALA A 72 -15.29 0.66 -9.88
N ARG A 73 -15.48 0.77 -11.20
CA ARG A 73 -14.60 0.17 -12.21
C ARG A 73 -14.37 1.16 -13.36
N LEU A 74 -13.14 1.18 -13.85
CA LEU A 74 -12.76 1.81 -15.11
C LEU A 74 -12.93 0.85 -16.30
N ASP A 75 -12.85 1.38 -17.52
CA ASP A 75 -12.65 0.60 -18.73
C ASP A 75 -11.28 -0.11 -18.64
N ALA A 76 -11.31 -1.40 -18.36
CA ALA A 76 -10.11 -2.21 -18.18
C ALA A 76 -9.43 -2.60 -19.51
N LYS A 77 -10.14 -2.50 -20.65
CA LYS A 77 -9.66 -3.04 -21.92
C LYS A 77 -8.27 -2.52 -22.35
N PRO A 78 -7.95 -1.21 -22.26
CA PRO A 78 -6.61 -0.73 -22.61
C PRO A 78 -5.51 -1.32 -21.69
N TYR A 79 -5.83 -1.60 -20.44
CA TYR A 79 -4.92 -2.21 -19.46
C TYR A 79 -4.73 -3.70 -19.69
N GLU A 80 -5.79 -4.42 -20.09
CA GLU A 80 -5.73 -5.82 -20.54
C GLU A 80 -4.82 -5.98 -21.75
N GLU A 81 -4.93 -5.11 -22.75
CA GLU A 81 -4.07 -5.11 -23.94
C GLU A 81 -2.58 -4.92 -23.57
N VAL A 82 -2.27 -4.02 -22.64
CA VAL A 82 -0.90 -3.80 -22.14
C VAL A 82 -0.40 -5.01 -21.35
N PHE A 83 -1.26 -5.61 -20.52
CA PHE A 83 -0.94 -6.83 -19.78
C PHE A 83 -0.62 -7.99 -20.74
N ASP A 84 -1.45 -8.22 -21.74
CA ASP A 84 -1.26 -9.28 -22.75
C ASP A 84 0.05 -9.08 -23.53
N GLN A 85 0.35 -7.84 -23.92
CA GLN A 85 1.60 -7.49 -24.57
C GLN A 85 2.82 -7.79 -23.69
N ALA A 86 2.78 -7.41 -22.40
CA ALA A 86 3.87 -7.69 -21.46
C ALA A 86 4.05 -9.18 -21.21
N ALA A 87 2.94 -9.94 -21.10
CA ALA A 87 2.96 -11.39 -20.96
C ALA A 87 3.60 -12.09 -22.19
N ALA A 88 3.23 -11.65 -23.39
CA ALA A 88 3.84 -12.17 -24.61
C ALA A 88 5.35 -11.86 -24.68
N GLN A 89 5.76 -10.64 -24.27
CA GLN A 89 7.16 -10.25 -24.24
C GLN A 89 7.96 -11.11 -23.25
N LEU A 90 7.44 -11.36 -22.05
CA LEU A 90 8.07 -12.25 -21.08
C LEU A 90 8.24 -13.66 -21.66
N SER A 91 7.19 -14.21 -22.28
CA SER A 91 7.22 -15.53 -22.92
C SER A 91 8.33 -15.61 -23.99
N MET A 92 8.50 -14.60 -24.82
CA MET A 92 9.57 -14.55 -25.83
C MET A 92 10.96 -14.60 -25.19
N GLN A 93 11.20 -13.81 -24.13
CA GLN A 93 12.50 -13.80 -23.42
C GLN A 93 12.78 -15.15 -22.74
N GLU A 94 11.77 -15.80 -22.17
CA GLU A 94 11.92 -17.12 -21.55
C GLU A 94 12.21 -18.22 -22.57
N ILE A 95 11.62 -18.14 -23.77
CA ILE A 95 11.90 -19.07 -24.87
C ILE A 95 13.35 -18.92 -25.31
N GLU A 96 13.84 -17.70 -25.48
CA GLU A 96 15.23 -17.46 -25.88
C GLU A 96 16.22 -17.93 -24.81
N LEU A 97 15.91 -17.70 -23.53
CA LEU A 97 16.71 -18.25 -22.42
C LEU A 97 16.76 -19.77 -22.45
N ARG A 98 15.62 -20.44 -22.63
CA ARG A 98 15.57 -21.91 -22.73
C ARG A 98 16.39 -22.41 -23.89
N LYS A 99 16.35 -21.75 -25.05
CA LYS A 99 17.17 -22.07 -26.22
C LYS A 99 18.65 -21.96 -25.91
N MET A 100 19.09 -20.88 -25.26
CA MET A 100 20.49 -20.70 -24.89
C MET A 100 20.96 -21.73 -23.88
N VAL A 101 20.14 -22.05 -22.89
CA VAL A 101 20.46 -23.06 -21.86
C VAL A 101 20.47 -24.49 -22.45
N ALA A 102 19.59 -24.78 -23.40
CA ALA A 102 19.59 -26.08 -24.11
C ALA A 102 20.83 -26.25 -25.00
N GLY A 103 21.44 -25.17 -25.45
CA GLY A 103 22.61 -25.22 -26.31
C GLY A 103 22.27 -25.55 -27.76
N TYR A 104 23.26 -26.12 -28.50
CA TYR A 104 23.10 -26.56 -29.87
C TYR A 104 22.27 -27.87 -29.91
N ARG A 105 21.61 -28.12 -31.05
CA ARG A 105 20.83 -29.37 -31.23
C ARG A 105 21.76 -30.56 -31.22
N THR A 106 21.26 -31.69 -30.74
CA THR A 106 22.01 -32.95 -30.71
C THR A 106 22.47 -33.37 -32.12
N GLU A 107 21.66 -33.10 -33.15
CA GLU A 107 21.97 -33.41 -34.55
C GLU A 107 23.18 -32.56 -35.04
N ASP A 108 23.26 -31.30 -34.68
CA ASP A 108 24.37 -30.39 -35.06
C ASP A 108 25.69 -30.85 -34.39
N ILE A 109 25.63 -31.28 -33.14
CA ILE A 109 26.78 -31.84 -32.40
C ILE A 109 27.23 -33.16 -33.02
N GLU A 110 26.31 -34.07 -33.35
CA GLU A 110 26.63 -35.32 -34.01
C GLU A 110 27.24 -35.10 -35.40
N GLN A 111 26.77 -34.12 -36.16
CA GLN A 111 27.37 -33.70 -37.43
C GLN A 111 28.81 -33.25 -37.27
N ALA A 112 29.07 -32.39 -36.28
CA ALA A 112 30.43 -31.91 -35.99
C ALA A 112 31.34 -33.09 -35.53
N ARG A 113 30.80 -34.04 -34.76
CA ARG A 113 31.52 -35.24 -34.31
C ARG A 113 31.86 -36.15 -35.48
N ALA A 114 30.95 -36.36 -36.43
CA ALA A 114 31.25 -37.08 -37.65
C ALA A 114 32.32 -36.41 -38.51
N THR A 115 32.26 -35.08 -38.63
CA THR A 115 33.29 -34.28 -39.33
C THR A 115 34.66 -34.45 -38.70
N LEU A 116 34.75 -34.41 -37.37
CA LEU A 116 36.02 -34.66 -36.65
C LEU A 116 36.54 -36.07 -36.88
N SER A 117 35.66 -37.07 -36.83
CA SER A 117 36.01 -38.46 -37.10
C SER A 117 36.62 -38.65 -38.49
N GLY A 118 36.01 -38.05 -39.52
CA GLY A 118 36.58 -38.04 -40.89
C GLY A 118 37.97 -37.38 -40.98
N ALA A 119 38.12 -36.19 -40.35
CA ALA A 119 39.41 -35.48 -40.29
C ALA A 119 40.45 -36.27 -39.53
N GLN A 120 40.08 -36.98 -38.46
CA GLN A 120 40.99 -37.87 -37.70
C GLN A 120 41.50 -39.06 -38.57
N ALA A 121 40.65 -39.67 -39.39
CA ALA A 121 41.05 -40.73 -40.29
C ALA A 121 42.06 -40.25 -41.35
N VAL A 122 41.79 -39.08 -41.93
CA VAL A 122 42.76 -38.46 -42.91
C VAL A 122 44.09 -38.14 -42.26
N TYR A 123 44.08 -37.56 -41.05
CA TYR A 123 45.27 -37.29 -40.28
C TYR A 123 46.07 -38.55 -39.94
N ALA A 124 45.39 -39.62 -39.49
CA ALA A 124 46.06 -40.90 -39.16
C ALA A 124 46.76 -41.50 -40.38
N ASN A 125 46.08 -41.42 -41.56
CA ASN A 125 46.69 -41.89 -42.84
C ASN A 125 47.92 -41.06 -43.24
N ALA A 126 47.83 -39.72 -43.19
CA ALA A 126 48.94 -38.83 -43.53
C ALA A 126 50.16 -39.01 -42.57
N ALA A 127 49.87 -39.21 -41.28
CA ALA A 127 50.90 -39.46 -40.26
C ALA A 127 51.61 -40.81 -40.49
N SER A 128 50.85 -41.85 -40.88
CA SER A 128 51.43 -43.14 -41.24
C SER A 128 52.26 -43.08 -42.50
N ASN A 129 51.79 -42.30 -43.49
CA ASN A 129 52.53 -42.08 -44.73
C ASN A 129 53.85 -41.33 -44.46
N LEU A 130 53.80 -40.25 -43.71
CA LEU A 130 55.01 -39.46 -43.35
C LEU A 130 56.05 -40.36 -42.65
N ARG A 131 55.63 -41.11 -41.64
CA ARG A 131 56.54 -42.06 -40.94
C ARG A 131 57.15 -43.10 -41.89
N ARG A 132 56.43 -43.57 -42.89
CA ARG A 132 56.96 -44.48 -43.90
C ARG A 132 57.96 -43.80 -44.82
N VAL A 133 57.67 -42.63 -45.34
CA VAL A 133 58.58 -41.85 -46.21
C VAL A 133 59.83 -41.43 -45.45
N GLU A 134 59.77 -41.04 -44.20
CA GLU A 134 60.92 -40.73 -43.34
C GLU A 134 61.88 -41.91 -43.19
N ARG A 135 61.32 -43.15 -42.94
CA ARG A 135 62.13 -44.39 -42.89
C ARG A 135 62.81 -44.70 -44.23
N LEU A 136 62.11 -44.57 -45.36
CA LEU A 136 62.66 -44.81 -46.69
C LEU A 136 63.70 -43.75 -47.06
N ARG A 137 63.54 -42.50 -46.60
CA ARG A 137 64.56 -41.43 -46.81
C ARG A 137 65.90 -41.70 -46.05
N GLN A 138 65.79 -42.20 -44.84
CA GLN A 138 67.01 -42.66 -44.08
C GLN A 138 67.75 -43.77 -44.84
N GLN A 139 67.08 -44.55 -45.65
CA GLN A 139 67.66 -45.60 -46.51
C GLN A 139 68.05 -45.06 -47.92
N ASN A 140 67.96 -43.76 -48.18
CA ASN A 140 68.15 -43.11 -49.48
C ASN A 140 67.24 -43.66 -50.60
N ALA A 141 66.11 -44.27 -50.27
CA ALA A 141 65.21 -44.89 -51.22
C ALA A 141 64.12 -43.96 -51.83
N VAL A 142 64.04 -42.69 -51.36
CA VAL A 142 63.09 -41.64 -51.84
C VAL A 142 63.78 -40.28 -51.97
N SER A 143 63.18 -39.37 -52.79
CA SER A 143 63.67 -37.99 -52.99
C SER A 143 63.39 -37.09 -51.79
N GLN A 144 64.13 -35.98 -51.69
CA GLN A 144 63.81 -34.92 -50.71
C GLN A 144 62.42 -34.32 -50.96
N GLN A 145 62.08 -34.11 -52.24
CA GLN A 145 60.72 -33.63 -52.62
C GLN A 145 59.58 -34.50 -52.07
N SER A 146 59.73 -35.85 -52.19
CA SER A 146 58.71 -36.78 -51.67
C SER A 146 58.57 -36.66 -50.15
N LEU A 147 59.64 -36.36 -49.40
CA LEU A 147 59.55 -36.16 -47.97
C LEU A 147 58.86 -34.83 -47.68
N ASP A 148 59.15 -33.75 -48.40
CA ASP A 148 58.56 -32.43 -48.20
C ASP A 148 57.05 -32.44 -48.53
N GLU A 149 56.64 -33.16 -49.59
CA GLU A 149 55.23 -33.41 -49.94
C GLU A 149 54.49 -34.19 -48.83
N ALA A 150 55.12 -35.22 -48.27
CA ALA A 150 54.51 -35.97 -47.16
C ALA A 150 54.38 -35.11 -45.89
N ARG A 151 55.35 -34.25 -45.60
CA ARG A 151 55.28 -33.30 -44.48
C ARG A 151 54.20 -32.26 -44.69
N ALA A 152 54.07 -31.71 -45.91
CA ALA A 152 53.00 -30.76 -46.22
C ALA A 152 51.63 -31.38 -46.07
N SER A 153 51.42 -32.61 -46.59
CA SER A 153 50.17 -33.35 -46.43
C SER A 153 49.81 -33.67 -45.00
N TYR A 154 50.82 -34.01 -44.19
CA TYR A 154 50.62 -34.20 -42.74
C TYR A 154 50.21 -32.92 -42.06
N GLY A 155 50.89 -31.80 -42.35
CA GLY A 155 50.59 -30.46 -41.80
C GLY A 155 49.15 -30.00 -42.12
N ASP A 156 48.71 -30.17 -43.37
CA ASP A 156 47.35 -29.88 -43.80
C ASP A 156 46.30 -30.74 -43.05
N ALA A 157 46.54 -32.05 -42.99
CA ALA A 157 45.62 -33.00 -42.28
C ALA A 157 45.54 -32.68 -40.75
N LEU A 158 46.68 -32.31 -40.15
CA LEU A 158 46.73 -31.88 -38.73
C LEU A 158 45.88 -30.63 -38.49
N SER A 159 46.04 -29.62 -39.37
CA SER A 159 45.30 -28.37 -39.29
C SER A 159 43.79 -28.57 -39.41
N ARG A 160 43.37 -29.40 -40.39
CA ARG A 160 41.95 -29.75 -40.58
C ARG A 160 41.35 -30.50 -39.39
N ARG A 161 42.08 -31.48 -38.81
CA ARG A 161 41.68 -32.20 -37.62
C ARG A 161 41.49 -31.24 -36.43
N ASN A 162 42.47 -30.31 -36.22
CA ASN A 162 42.43 -29.34 -35.15
C ASN A 162 41.20 -28.40 -35.33
N ALA A 163 40.98 -27.89 -36.54
CA ALA A 163 39.82 -27.04 -36.84
C ALA A 163 38.50 -27.76 -36.55
N ALA A 164 38.35 -29.03 -36.99
CA ALA A 164 37.15 -29.81 -36.72
C ALA A 164 36.96 -30.09 -35.22
N ARG A 165 38.08 -30.31 -34.48
CA ARG A 165 38.00 -30.48 -33.01
C ARG A 165 37.54 -29.25 -32.29
N GLU A 166 38.12 -28.08 -32.61
CA GLU A 166 37.70 -26.83 -32.00
C GLU A 166 36.24 -26.48 -32.32
N GLN A 167 35.76 -26.79 -33.55
CA GLN A 167 34.36 -26.61 -33.94
C GLN A 167 33.42 -27.51 -33.09
N LEU A 168 33.79 -28.76 -32.87
CA LEU A 168 33.01 -29.65 -31.99
C LEU A 168 32.97 -29.13 -30.56
N GLN A 169 34.13 -28.75 -30.04
CA GLN A 169 34.27 -28.21 -28.68
C GLN A 169 33.43 -26.93 -28.50
N LEU A 170 33.40 -26.03 -29.49
CA LEU A 170 32.57 -24.85 -29.50
C LEU A 170 31.08 -25.23 -29.36
N MET A 171 30.60 -26.21 -30.12
CA MET A 171 29.20 -26.67 -30.05
C MET A 171 28.88 -27.35 -28.71
N GLU A 172 29.78 -28.22 -28.21
CA GLU A 172 29.61 -28.91 -26.93
C GLU A 172 29.68 -27.96 -25.73
N SER A 173 30.42 -26.88 -25.79
CA SER A 173 30.47 -25.83 -24.72
C SER A 173 29.25 -24.95 -24.67
N GLY A 174 28.46 -24.89 -25.76
CA GLY A 174 27.24 -24.08 -25.82
C GLY A 174 27.48 -22.59 -25.86
N TYR A 175 26.51 -21.84 -25.38
CA TYR A 175 26.58 -20.36 -25.29
C TYR A 175 27.47 -19.94 -24.13
N ARG A 176 28.08 -18.77 -24.23
CA ARG A 176 28.90 -18.20 -23.14
C ARG A 176 28.05 -17.92 -21.92
N SER A 177 28.62 -18.11 -20.74
CA SER A 177 27.95 -17.83 -19.46
C SER A 177 27.43 -16.40 -19.39
N GLU A 178 28.19 -15.44 -19.92
CA GLU A 178 27.82 -14.02 -19.93
C GLU A 178 26.59 -13.73 -20.81
N ASP A 179 26.43 -14.47 -21.92
CA ASP A 179 25.27 -14.33 -22.79
C ASP A 179 24.02 -14.90 -22.11
N VAL A 180 24.16 -16.02 -21.41
CA VAL A 180 23.09 -16.62 -20.62
C VAL A 180 22.69 -15.71 -19.46
N GLU A 181 23.66 -15.13 -18.74
CA GLU A 181 23.37 -14.19 -17.65
C GLU A 181 22.70 -12.90 -18.16
N ARG A 182 23.13 -12.37 -19.30
CA ARG A 182 22.46 -11.23 -19.94
C ARG A 182 21.00 -11.57 -20.30
N GLN A 183 20.75 -12.77 -20.83
CA GLN A 183 19.39 -13.20 -21.17
C GLN A 183 18.53 -13.43 -19.93
N LYS A 184 19.10 -13.94 -18.83
CA LYS A 184 18.39 -14.01 -17.53
C LYS A 184 17.97 -12.62 -17.05
N ALA A 185 18.87 -11.63 -17.14
CA ALA A 185 18.53 -10.26 -16.79
C ALA A 185 17.42 -9.68 -17.68
N ALA A 186 17.37 -10.04 -18.97
CA ALA A 186 16.29 -9.64 -19.87
C ALA A 186 14.93 -10.27 -19.47
N VAL A 187 14.93 -11.53 -19.02
CA VAL A 187 13.74 -12.21 -18.47
C VAL A 187 13.25 -11.48 -17.22
N GLU A 188 14.13 -11.15 -16.28
CA GLU A 188 13.75 -10.42 -15.06
C GLU A 188 13.19 -9.03 -15.37
N ALA A 189 13.75 -8.32 -16.35
CA ALA A 189 13.22 -7.02 -16.80
C ALA A 189 11.80 -7.16 -17.38
N ALA A 190 11.57 -8.17 -18.24
CA ALA A 190 10.26 -8.44 -18.80
C ALA A 190 9.24 -8.88 -17.73
N ARG A 191 9.67 -9.62 -16.72
CA ARG A 191 8.85 -10.02 -15.56
C ARG A 191 8.43 -8.81 -14.72
N ALA A 192 9.33 -7.88 -14.50
CA ALA A 192 9.02 -6.63 -13.79
C ALA A 192 8.01 -5.77 -14.57
N GLU A 193 8.12 -5.73 -15.90
CA GLU A 193 7.15 -5.04 -16.75
C GLU A 193 5.76 -5.69 -16.69
N LEU A 194 5.68 -7.02 -16.75
CA LEU A 194 4.41 -7.73 -16.56
C LEU A 194 3.80 -7.46 -15.17
N ALA A 195 4.61 -7.43 -14.12
CA ALA A 195 4.15 -7.12 -12.77
C ALA A 195 3.56 -5.69 -12.69
N ARG A 196 4.20 -4.71 -13.36
CA ARG A 196 3.70 -3.34 -13.47
C ARG A 196 2.36 -3.29 -14.20
N ALA A 197 2.25 -3.98 -15.35
CA ALA A 197 1.01 -4.06 -16.12
C ALA A 197 -0.12 -4.72 -15.32
N THR A 198 0.20 -5.77 -14.55
CA THR A 198 -0.75 -6.44 -13.64
C THR A 198 -1.28 -5.49 -12.58
N THR A 199 -0.39 -4.71 -11.93
CA THR A 199 -0.79 -3.72 -10.93
C THR A 199 -1.70 -2.66 -11.54
N ASN A 200 -1.36 -2.12 -12.70
CA ASN A 200 -2.18 -1.12 -13.38
C ASN A 200 -3.57 -1.66 -13.76
N LEU A 201 -3.64 -2.93 -14.18
CA LEU A 201 -4.92 -3.60 -14.46
C LEU A 201 -5.75 -3.77 -13.20
N GLN A 202 -5.15 -4.18 -12.08
CA GLN A 202 -5.83 -4.27 -10.79
C GLN A 202 -6.33 -2.91 -10.30
N ASP A 203 -5.54 -1.84 -10.53
CA ASP A 203 -5.87 -0.47 -10.16
C ASP A 203 -7.02 0.14 -10.99
N THR A 204 -7.56 -0.57 -12.00
CA THR A 204 -8.81 -0.22 -12.68
C THR A 204 -10.05 -0.53 -11.85
N GLU A 205 -9.93 -1.28 -10.77
CA GLU A 205 -10.99 -1.51 -9.80
C GLU A 205 -10.75 -0.68 -8.54
N LEU A 206 -11.78 -0.01 -8.06
CA LEU A 206 -11.73 0.83 -6.87
C LEU A 206 -12.38 0.12 -5.70
N PHE A 207 -11.65 0.01 -4.59
CA PHE A 207 -12.12 -0.65 -3.38
C PHE A 207 -12.19 0.30 -2.20
N ALA A 208 -13.12 0.04 -1.27
CA ALA A 208 -13.23 0.76 -0.02
C ALA A 208 -12.02 0.46 0.89
N PRO A 209 -11.28 1.47 1.39
CA PRO A 209 -10.12 1.26 2.24
C PRO A 209 -10.48 0.83 3.66
N GLN A 210 -11.66 1.24 4.15
CA GLN A 210 -12.18 0.96 5.48
C GLN A 210 -13.71 0.93 5.47
N ASP A 211 -14.29 0.37 6.55
CA ASP A 211 -15.74 0.40 6.76
C ASP A 211 -16.22 1.84 6.94
N GLY A 212 -17.34 2.17 6.31
CA GLY A 212 -17.86 3.52 6.34
C GLY A 212 -19.18 3.68 5.60
N VAL A 213 -19.50 4.93 5.29
CA VAL A 213 -20.69 5.30 4.49
C VAL A 213 -20.24 6.26 3.39
N VAL A 214 -20.72 6.06 2.17
CA VAL A 214 -20.47 6.97 1.06
C VAL A 214 -21.13 8.32 1.37
N LEU A 215 -20.31 9.36 1.45
CA LEU A 215 -20.80 10.73 1.68
C LEU A 215 -21.17 11.40 0.37
N THR A 216 -20.28 11.32 -0.62
CA THR A 216 -20.44 12.01 -1.89
C THR A 216 -19.88 11.15 -3.02
N ARG A 217 -20.60 11.10 -4.13
CA ARG A 217 -20.19 10.57 -5.41
C ARG A 217 -19.82 11.75 -6.33
N VAL A 218 -18.53 11.88 -6.63
CA VAL A 218 -18.02 13.07 -7.37
C VAL A 218 -18.18 12.91 -8.88
N HIS A 219 -18.17 11.68 -9.39
CA HIS A 219 -18.20 11.40 -10.82
C HIS A 219 -19.35 10.46 -11.20
N GLU A 220 -19.79 10.57 -12.44
CA GLU A 220 -20.84 9.75 -13.03
C GLU A 220 -20.26 8.70 -13.99
N ILE A 221 -21.07 7.69 -14.33
CA ILE A 221 -20.73 6.68 -15.35
C ILE A 221 -20.47 7.40 -16.68
N GLY A 222 -19.36 7.03 -17.34
CA GLY A 222 -18.91 7.65 -18.59
C GLY A 222 -17.92 8.80 -18.40
N ALA A 223 -17.74 9.31 -17.18
CA ALA A 223 -16.73 10.33 -16.89
C ALA A 223 -15.32 9.78 -17.12
N VAL A 224 -14.42 10.63 -17.59
CA VAL A 224 -12.98 10.33 -17.70
C VAL A 224 -12.25 10.95 -16.52
N VAL A 225 -11.59 10.11 -15.72
CA VAL A 225 -10.85 10.53 -14.53
C VAL A 225 -9.34 10.31 -14.69
N GLN A 226 -8.57 11.11 -14.00
CA GLN A 226 -7.11 10.94 -13.93
C GLN A 226 -6.71 10.15 -12.68
N GLY A 227 -5.52 9.55 -12.68
CA GLY A 227 -4.99 8.88 -11.50
C GLY A 227 -4.87 9.85 -10.32
N GLY A 228 -5.38 9.44 -9.15
CA GLY A 228 -5.43 10.24 -7.93
C GLY A 228 -6.64 11.17 -7.80
N GLN A 229 -7.50 11.26 -8.81
CA GLN A 229 -8.72 12.07 -8.75
C GLN A 229 -9.77 11.37 -7.88
N THR A 230 -10.38 12.12 -6.96
CA THR A 230 -11.43 11.62 -6.06
C THR A 230 -12.68 11.19 -6.84
N VAL A 231 -13.13 9.96 -6.61
CA VAL A 231 -14.38 9.43 -7.16
C VAL A 231 -15.47 9.36 -6.10
N TYR A 232 -15.10 8.92 -4.91
CA TYR A 232 -15.97 8.88 -3.75
C TYR A 232 -15.32 9.56 -2.55
N THR A 233 -16.12 10.20 -1.72
CA THR A 233 -15.76 10.56 -0.36
C THR A 233 -16.49 9.62 0.59
N VAL A 234 -15.75 8.89 1.43
CA VAL A 234 -16.30 7.92 2.39
C VAL A 234 -16.08 8.45 3.80
N THR A 235 -17.14 8.48 4.62
CA THR A 235 -17.08 8.79 6.05
C THR A 235 -16.76 7.54 6.85
N LEU A 236 -15.83 7.65 7.79
CA LEU A 236 -15.41 6.56 8.67
C LEU A 236 -16.13 6.70 10.01
N ASN A 237 -17.17 5.92 10.22
CA ASN A 237 -18.09 6.09 11.34
C ASN A 237 -17.58 5.51 12.67
N ASN A 238 -16.55 4.67 12.67
CA ASN A 238 -15.93 4.11 13.87
C ASN A 238 -14.42 4.12 13.79
N PRO A 239 -13.72 4.56 14.85
CA PRO A 239 -14.25 5.33 15.98
C PRO A 239 -14.64 6.76 15.57
N VAL A 240 -15.68 7.31 16.19
CA VAL A 240 -16.09 8.70 16.04
C VAL A 240 -15.17 9.61 16.84
N TRP A 241 -14.83 10.74 16.28
CA TRP A 241 -14.10 11.78 16.97
C TRP A 241 -15.05 12.89 17.42
N ILE A 242 -14.86 13.37 18.64
CA ILE A 242 -15.53 14.57 19.13
C ILE A 242 -14.47 15.64 19.36
N ARG A 243 -14.65 16.78 18.73
CA ARG A 243 -13.83 17.96 18.90
C ARG A 243 -14.49 18.83 19.96
N ALA A 244 -13.86 18.92 21.12
CA ALA A 244 -14.37 19.73 22.23
C ALA A 244 -13.33 20.74 22.69
N TYR A 245 -13.77 21.71 23.49
CA TYR A 245 -12.94 22.82 23.93
C TYR A 245 -12.98 22.95 25.45
N VAL A 246 -11.83 23.21 26.02
CA VAL A 246 -11.68 23.47 27.45
C VAL A 246 -11.06 24.84 27.67
N THR A 247 -11.57 25.57 28.63
CA THR A 247 -10.99 26.89 29.02
C THR A 247 -9.69 26.70 29.77
N GLN A 248 -8.80 27.70 29.72
CA GLN A 248 -7.51 27.67 30.39
C GLN A 248 -7.58 27.29 31.88
N PRO A 249 -8.53 27.79 32.71
CA PRO A 249 -8.64 27.41 34.12
C PRO A 249 -8.96 25.91 34.33
N ASN A 250 -9.63 25.28 33.37
CA ASN A 250 -10.05 23.90 33.46
C ASN A 250 -9.09 22.90 32.76
N LEU A 251 -8.03 23.41 32.11
CA LEU A 251 -7.07 22.56 31.38
C LEU A 251 -6.38 21.55 32.29
N GLY A 252 -6.12 21.89 33.54
CA GLY A 252 -5.51 21.01 34.53
C GLY A 252 -6.38 19.82 34.95
N ASN A 253 -7.69 19.86 34.65
CA ASN A 253 -8.65 18.81 34.99
C ASN A 253 -8.81 17.75 33.92
N ILE A 254 -8.16 17.89 32.76
CA ILE A 254 -8.24 16.93 31.67
C ILE A 254 -6.85 16.33 31.39
N ARG A 255 -6.82 15.02 31.07
CA ARG A 255 -5.59 14.30 30.76
C ARG A 255 -5.83 13.34 29.57
N PRO A 256 -4.81 13.12 28.71
CA PRO A 256 -4.89 12.08 27.70
C PRO A 256 -5.15 10.71 28.34
N GLY A 257 -6.04 9.93 27.75
CA GLY A 257 -6.44 8.61 28.24
C GLY A 257 -7.59 8.64 29.26
N GLN A 258 -8.03 9.80 29.74
CA GLN A 258 -9.13 9.93 30.70
C GLN A 258 -10.46 9.54 30.06
N GLU A 259 -11.27 8.73 30.76
CA GLU A 259 -12.62 8.37 30.35
C GLU A 259 -13.60 9.54 30.55
N VAL A 260 -14.50 9.70 29.61
CA VAL A 260 -15.54 10.73 29.63
C VAL A 260 -16.88 10.12 29.24
N LEU A 261 -17.95 10.73 29.72
CA LEU A 261 -19.31 10.42 29.28
C LEU A 261 -19.76 11.48 28.26
N LEU A 262 -20.41 11.00 27.22
CA LEU A 262 -20.90 11.82 26.12
C LEU A 262 -22.42 11.72 26.07
N SER A 263 -23.08 12.85 25.91
CA SER A 263 -24.53 12.93 25.65
C SER A 263 -24.79 13.78 24.42
N ILE A 264 -25.76 13.37 23.62
CA ILE A 264 -26.22 14.07 22.43
C ILE A 264 -27.71 14.37 22.56
N ASP A 265 -28.16 15.49 22.03
CA ASP A 265 -29.55 15.93 22.15
C ASP A 265 -30.53 15.00 21.39
N ALA A 266 -30.01 14.29 20.37
CA ALA A 266 -30.80 13.34 19.60
C ALA A 266 -31.23 12.09 20.41
N THR A 267 -30.47 11.73 21.46
CA THR A 267 -30.75 10.60 22.35
C THR A 267 -30.50 10.99 23.79
N PRO A 268 -31.38 11.81 24.41
CA PRO A 268 -31.15 12.41 25.74
C PRO A 268 -31.02 11.38 26.86
N ASP A 269 -31.67 10.23 26.70
CA ASP A 269 -31.69 9.13 27.69
C ASP A 269 -30.48 8.20 27.57
N LYS A 270 -29.60 8.43 26.58
CA LYS A 270 -28.46 7.55 26.30
C LYS A 270 -27.14 8.29 26.51
N THR A 271 -26.23 7.63 27.20
CA THR A 271 -24.85 8.12 27.35
C THR A 271 -23.88 7.19 26.63
N TYR A 272 -22.92 7.77 25.93
CA TYR A 272 -21.86 7.04 25.24
C TYR A 272 -20.55 7.20 26.03
N ARG A 273 -19.69 6.21 25.97
CA ARG A 273 -18.37 6.28 26.58
C ARG A 273 -17.37 6.75 25.55
N GLY A 274 -16.47 7.63 25.98
CA GLY A 274 -15.35 8.09 25.18
C GLY A 274 -14.09 8.23 26.02
N ARG A 275 -12.98 8.42 25.35
CA ARG A 275 -11.67 8.63 25.95
C ARG A 275 -10.97 9.82 25.32
N ILE A 276 -10.37 10.68 26.15
CA ILE A 276 -9.56 11.81 25.67
C ILE A 276 -8.32 11.25 24.96
N GLY A 277 -8.23 11.44 23.65
CA GLY A 277 -7.13 10.94 22.82
C GLY A 277 -6.01 11.96 22.63
N PHE A 278 -6.36 13.25 22.56
CA PHE A 278 -5.41 14.32 22.28
C PHE A 278 -5.86 15.64 22.92
N ILE A 279 -4.92 16.41 23.41
CA ILE A 279 -5.12 17.80 23.89
C ILE A 279 -4.15 18.67 23.13
N SER A 280 -4.65 19.74 22.49
CA SER A 280 -3.82 20.68 21.72
C SER A 280 -2.87 21.44 22.66
N PRO A 281 -1.57 21.50 22.34
CA PRO A 281 -0.64 22.35 23.08
C PRO A 281 -0.80 23.85 22.76
N THR A 282 -1.56 24.18 21.71
CA THR A 282 -1.76 25.54 21.24
C THR A 282 -3.17 26.00 21.58
N ALA A 283 -3.28 27.18 22.16
CA ALA A 283 -4.55 27.83 22.43
C ALA A 283 -5.20 28.33 21.14
N GLU A 284 -6.52 28.20 21.07
CA GLU A 284 -7.34 28.72 19.98
C GLU A 284 -8.25 29.81 20.55
N PHE A 285 -8.57 30.81 19.72
CA PHE A 285 -9.62 31.78 20.09
C PHE A 285 -10.98 31.14 19.79
N THR A 286 -11.95 31.30 20.70
CA THR A 286 -13.32 30.86 20.40
C THR A 286 -13.82 31.57 19.14
N PRO A 287 -14.32 30.86 18.13
CA PRO A 287 -14.89 31.49 16.95
C PRO A 287 -16.26 32.10 17.30
N LYS A 288 -16.25 33.25 17.95
CA LYS A 288 -17.45 34.09 18.17
C LYS A 288 -17.31 35.36 17.38
N THR A 289 -18.21 35.58 16.45
CA THR A 289 -18.36 36.79 15.62
C THR A 289 -18.96 37.98 16.38
N VAL A 290 -18.66 38.17 17.68
CA VAL A 290 -19.16 39.28 18.47
C VAL A 290 -18.01 40.06 19.10
N GLU A 291 -17.89 41.31 18.69
CA GLU A 291 -16.85 42.25 19.11
C GLU A 291 -17.22 42.97 20.41
N THR A 292 -17.26 42.28 21.56
CA THR A 292 -17.31 42.93 22.86
C THR A 292 -15.99 42.73 23.62
N LYS A 293 -15.54 43.74 24.39
CA LYS A 293 -14.26 43.70 25.12
C LYS A 293 -14.16 42.56 26.13
N GLU A 294 -15.29 42.04 26.64
CA GLU A 294 -15.34 40.96 27.62
C GLU A 294 -15.13 39.56 26.99
N VAL A 295 -15.37 39.40 25.68
CA VAL A 295 -15.28 38.10 24.96
C VAL A 295 -13.87 37.85 24.41
N ARG A 296 -12.97 38.84 24.47
CA ARG A 296 -11.61 38.76 23.91
C ARG A 296 -10.63 37.86 24.67
N ASN A 297 -10.96 37.40 25.87
CA ASN A 297 -9.98 36.78 26.77
C ASN A 297 -10.18 35.30 27.09
N ASP A 298 -11.14 34.58 26.46
CA ASP A 298 -11.31 33.18 26.74
C ASP A 298 -10.50 32.35 25.75
N LEU A 299 -9.21 32.21 26.05
CA LEU A 299 -8.36 31.19 25.42
C LEU A 299 -8.90 29.82 25.73
N VAL A 300 -9.19 29.05 24.69
CA VAL A 300 -9.64 27.67 24.78
C VAL A 300 -8.61 26.74 24.16
N PHE A 301 -8.52 25.58 24.74
CA PHE A 301 -7.68 24.51 24.20
C PHE A 301 -8.58 23.44 23.59
N ARG A 302 -8.32 23.10 22.34
CA ARG A 302 -9.02 22.02 21.66
C ARG A 302 -8.53 20.69 22.20
N PHE A 303 -9.45 19.80 22.50
CA PHE A 303 -9.14 18.41 22.79
C PHE A 303 -10.04 17.49 21.96
N ARG A 304 -9.58 16.27 21.75
CA ARG A 304 -10.28 15.27 20.97
C ARG A 304 -10.67 14.11 21.89
N VAL A 305 -11.92 13.75 21.83
CA VAL A 305 -12.43 12.52 22.43
C VAL A 305 -12.63 11.49 21.32
N ILE A 306 -12.22 10.26 21.59
CA ILE A 306 -12.45 9.09 20.76
C ILE A 306 -13.58 8.32 21.41
N ALA A 307 -14.65 8.08 20.66
CA ALA A 307 -15.82 7.38 21.14
C ALA A 307 -16.27 6.33 20.13
N ASP A 308 -16.85 5.23 20.66
CA ASP A 308 -17.53 4.25 19.84
C ASP A 308 -19.01 4.67 19.69
N ASP A 309 -19.53 4.62 18.48
CA ASP A 309 -20.96 4.87 18.17
C ASP A 309 -21.60 3.58 17.60
N PRO A 310 -21.93 2.63 18.48
CA PRO A 310 -22.49 1.33 18.05
C PRO A 310 -23.83 1.45 17.34
N ASP A 311 -24.56 2.54 17.57
CA ASP A 311 -25.88 2.78 16.98
C ASP A 311 -25.79 3.60 15.69
N ASN A 312 -24.59 4.09 15.35
CA ASN A 312 -24.36 4.96 14.19
C ASN A 312 -25.30 6.20 14.15
N VAL A 313 -25.55 6.79 15.31
CA VAL A 313 -26.45 7.95 15.47
C VAL A 313 -25.72 9.27 15.32
N MET A 314 -24.43 9.31 15.69
CA MET A 314 -23.63 10.52 15.65
C MET A 314 -23.34 10.94 14.20
N ARG A 315 -23.68 12.18 13.85
CA ARG A 315 -23.46 12.76 12.53
C ARG A 315 -22.47 13.93 12.61
N GLN A 316 -21.76 14.18 11.53
CA GLN A 316 -20.81 15.29 11.40
C GLN A 316 -21.47 16.62 11.87
N GLY A 317 -20.77 17.34 12.74
CA GLY A 317 -21.21 18.63 13.24
C GLY A 317 -22.25 18.59 14.36
N MET A 318 -22.81 17.43 14.75
CA MET A 318 -23.76 17.32 15.86
C MET A 318 -23.13 17.86 17.16
N PRO A 319 -23.87 18.67 17.95
CA PRO A 319 -23.41 19.10 19.25
C PRO A 319 -23.35 17.93 20.24
N VAL A 320 -22.29 17.88 21.02
CA VAL A 320 -22.03 16.86 22.03
C VAL A 320 -21.67 17.51 23.35
N THR A 321 -22.26 17.04 24.42
CA THR A 321 -21.90 17.41 25.78
C THR A 321 -20.94 16.37 26.33
N VAL A 322 -19.75 16.79 26.75
CA VAL A 322 -18.70 15.94 27.33
C VAL A 322 -18.68 16.17 28.84
N THR A 323 -18.96 15.13 29.62
CA THR A 323 -18.98 15.19 31.08
C THR A 323 -17.87 14.34 31.65
N LEU A 324 -17.08 14.91 32.56
CA LEU A 324 -15.98 14.22 33.25
C LEU A 324 -15.88 14.68 34.71
N ARG A 325 -15.23 13.89 35.55
CA ARG A 325 -14.91 14.29 36.93
C ARG A 325 -13.74 15.25 36.96
N LYS A 326 -13.83 16.31 37.77
CA LYS A 326 -12.81 17.33 37.94
C LYS A 326 -11.51 16.80 38.53
N ASP A 327 -11.56 15.76 39.32
CA ASP A 327 -10.37 15.12 39.84
C ASP A 327 -9.91 14.03 38.89
N GLY A 328 -8.66 14.13 38.37
CA GLY A 328 -7.98 13.09 37.62
C GLY A 328 -7.73 11.81 38.44
N GLY A 329 -8.59 11.54 39.43
CA GLY A 329 -8.62 10.36 40.25
C GLY A 329 -9.06 9.14 39.47
N LYS A 330 -8.37 8.03 39.66
CA LYS A 330 -8.65 6.70 39.15
C LYS A 330 -10.15 6.37 39.22
N PRO A 331 -10.66 5.60 38.24
CA PRO A 331 -12.03 5.08 38.30
C PRO A 331 -12.27 4.26 39.55
#